data_80c53f37a72ffd21474dc3a933f956c8
#
_entry.id   80c53f37a72ffd21474dc3a933f956c8
#
_cell.length_a   1.000
_cell.length_b   1.000
_cell.length_c   1.000
_cell.angle_alpha   90.00
_cell.angle_beta   90.00
_cell.angle_gamma   90.00
#
_symmetry.space_group_name_H-M   'P 1'
#
loop_
_entity.id
_entity.type
_entity.pdbx_description
1 polymer ?
#
loop_
_entity_poly.entity_id
_entity_poly.type
_entity_poly.pdbx_seq_one_letter_code
_entity_poly.pdbx_strand_id
1 'polypeptide(L)'
;MVGRIRKYLGAIGLLLLAALWLQPGTQVQAKTFMTPYLVEQAHGKAPDVTAYVIGGKMKKSAAFSGTIGDGITLMQSDETISFEESGEGIRYIVLVDNSGSVEPGQLGEAKKQLMSLRKEMSDADQLCLYTVGGNDSAGSKKNVLGREVQGKDGGNLSADLKKIKGIKYYNSKKSKTVLYRSLREVLEENPTVEKRTVVLLVTDGEDDSTGKNNDKEVIRKAVSESMIPVYGVLLYNKAQKPNKTKMKYTRDKILDEKNCRGYYADCSGTKSKKTVASAFKDIKTIWKKGTFVVHLKAPSNKKVDGIAKLTLTASVDGSAQAMDAVNVNYSSFAEDTTPPEIKDIKKVQENSISFTLSDDSGNVIGADKAANYIVKTKTEKDDGKIWKVSGVNYNSVDNKVVLTFEESLYTGDYTLSCNNICDDTQEQNKLTKSYDFSFEGLDEGKEKTKEFVKSYWWIAVIVLVVVIGLIVVIIVKKKPGKVIEVDPTDMLKADTKLIRLTITDRAGTIKDVEWNVEGSLFVGRSEMCNIFFDDERLSKQHFVIEVTKMACYIEDLESTNGTFVNGVKVTSKRMLLEGDKITAGRETFVFHVMNDSQAAE
;
A
#
# COMPACT_ATOMS: atom_id res chain seq x y z
N MET A 1 -20.78 38.43 -46.92
CA MET A 1 -21.13 37.84 -45.61
C MET A 1 -22.00 36.55 -45.72
N VAL A 2 -22.37 36.14 -46.92
CA VAL A 2 -23.24 34.95 -47.17
C VAL A 2 -22.46 33.65 -47.44
N GLY A 3 -21.16 33.73 -47.69
CA GLY A 3 -20.31 32.55 -48.07
C GLY A 3 -19.74 31.75 -46.89
N ARG A 4 -19.78 32.26 -45.65
CA ARG A 4 -19.23 31.56 -44.46
C ARG A 4 -20.27 30.75 -43.67
N ILE A 5 -21.54 30.97 -43.87
CA ILE A 5 -22.63 30.26 -43.17
C ILE A 5 -22.90 28.89 -43.80
N ARG A 6 -22.58 28.67 -45.08
CA ARG A 6 -22.78 27.36 -45.74
C ARG A 6 -21.78 26.26 -45.34
N LYS A 7 -20.63 26.62 -44.77
CA LYS A 7 -19.63 25.63 -44.32
C LYS A 7 -19.95 25.01 -42.94
N TYR A 8 -20.72 25.70 -42.11
CA TYR A 8 -21.10 25.21 -40.77
C TYR A 8 -22.40 24.39 -40.76
N LEU A 9 -23.29 24.59 -41.73
CA LEU A 9 -24.51 23.80 -41.89
C LEU A 9 -24.24 22.40 -42.47
N GLY A 10 -23.14 22.23 -43.22
CA GLY A 10 -22.68 20.92 -43.70
C GLY A 10 -22.07 20.01 -42.62
N ALA A 11 -21.44 20.59 -41.60
CA ALA A 11 -20.81 19.84 -40.51
C ALA A 11 -21.83 19.37 -39.45
N ILE A 12 -22.92 20.12 -39.25
CA ILE A 12 -24.01 19.76 -38.32
C ILE A 12 -24.91 18.68 -38.94
N GLY A 13 -25.11 18.72 -40.28
CA GLY A 13 -25.87 17.68 -41.00
C GLY A 13 -25.18 16.29 -41.02
N LEU A 14 -23.84 16.25 -41.01
CA LEU A 14 -23.09 15.01 -40.99
C LEU A 14 -23.01 14.38 -39.58
N LEU A 15 -23.13 15.15 -38.51
CA LEU A 15 -23.21 14.65 -37.14
C LEU A 15 -24.60 14.13 -36.77
N LEU A 16 -25.67 14.62 -37.41
CA LEU A 16 -27.03 14.10 -37.21
C LEU A 16 -27.37 12.89 -38.08
N LEU A 17 -26.67 12.66 -39.20
CA LEU A 17 -26.82 11.46 -40.03
C LEU A 17 -26.06 10.24 -39.53
N ALA A 18 -25.07 10.42 -38.65
CA ALA A 18 -24.37 9.32 -37.96
C ALA A 18 -25.19 8.71 -36.80
N ALA A 19 -26.25 9.41 -36.34
CA ALA A 19 -27.11 8.96 -35.25
C ALA A 19 -28.35 8.15 -35.73
N LEU A 20 -28.59 8.01 -37.02
CA LEU A 20 -29.82 7.40 -37.59
C LEU A 20 -29.63 6.04 -38.26
N TRP A 21 -28.44 5.40 -38.16
CA TRP A 21 -28.17 4.07 -38.69
C TRP A 21 -27.80 3.06 -37.62
N LEU A 22 -28.61 2.92 -36.59
CA LEU A 22 -28.58 1.75 -35.70
C LEU A 22 -29.86 0.93 -35.89
N GLN A 23 -29.86 0.08 -36.88
CA GLN A 23 -30.89 -0.98 -37.01
C GLN A 23 -30.70 -2.00 -35.88
N PRO A 24 -31.78 -2.45 -35.20
CA PRO A 24 -31.73 -3.51 -34.22
C PRO A 24 -31.54 -4.85 -34.95
N GLY A 25 -30.32 -5.37 -34.99
CA GLY A 25 -30.02 -6.66 -35.58
C GLY A 25 -28.58 -6.90 -36.01
N THR A 26 -27.70 -5.91 -35.97
CA THR A 26 -26.30 -6.08 -36.31
C THR A 26 -25.50 -6.56 -35.10
N GLN A 27 -24.82 -7.69 -35.31
CA GLN A 27 -23.84 -8.29 -34.41
C GLN A 27 -23.01 -7.24 -33.71
N VAL A 28 -22.96 -7.30 -32.38
CA VAL A 28 -22.04 -6.51 -31.56
C VAL A 28 -20.63 -6.96 -31.93
N GLN A 29 -20.02 -6.25 -32.89
CA GLN A 29 -18.55 -6.26 -32.98
C GLN A 29 -18.00 -5.84 -31.65
N ALA A 30 -16.89 -6.43 -31.24
CA ALA A 30 -16.13 -6.01 -30.09
C ALA A 30 -16.05 -4.49 -30.07
N LYS A 31 -16.89 -3.85 -29.25
CA LYS A 31 -16.81 -2.41 -29.05
C LYS A 31 -15.42 -2.13 -28.51
N THR A 32 -14.66 -1.44 -29.31
CA THR A 32 -13.45 -0.77 -28.82
C THR A 32 -13.91 0.08 -27.67
N PHE A 33 -13.32 -0.12 -26.47
CA PHE A 33 -13.63 0.66 -25.27
C PHE A 33 -13.50 2.13 -25.57
N MET A 34 -14.55 2.82 -25.67
CA MET A 34 -14.50 4.24 -26.00
C MET A 34 -15.81 4.91 -25.65
N THR A 35 -15.74 5.88 -24.86
CA THR A 35 -16.77 6.88 -24.61
C THR A 35 -18.23 6.42 -24.82
N PRO A 36 -19.07 6.55 -23.81
CA PRO A 36 -18.88 7.33 -22.60
C PRO A 36 -18.08 6.62 -21.52
N TYR A 37 -17.51 7.35 -20.59
CA TYR A 37 -16.93 6.82 -19.36
C TYR A 37 -18.01 6.15 -18.51
N LEU A 38 -17.66 5.06 -17.85
CA LEU A 38 -18.55 4.30 -16.99
C LEU A 38 -17.94 4.18 -15.60
N VAL A 39 -18.69 4.58 -14.57
CA VAL A 39 -18.30 4.24 -13.19
C VAL A 39 -18.55 2.76 -12.99
N GLU A 40 -17.47 1.99 -12.89
CA GLU A 40 -17.52 0.55 -12.65
C GLU A 40 -17.93 0.25 -11.20
N GLN A 41 -17.25 0.87 -10.27
CA GLN A 41 -17.43 0.67 -8.83
C GLN A 41 -16.92 1.89 -8.08
N ALA A 42 -17.41 2.09 -6.88
CA ALA A 42 -16.83 3.03 -5.94
C ALA A 42 -16.95 2.50 -4.51
N HIS A 43 -16.02 2.91 -3.67
CA HIS A 43 -16.08 2.71 -2.23
C HIS A 43 -15.49 3.93 -1.52
N GLY A 44 -15.76 4.08 -0.25
CA GLY A 44 -15.17 5.20 0.48
C GLY A 44 -15.58 5.23 1.94
N LYS A 45 -14.82 6.00 2.67
CA LYS A 45 -15.15 6.45 4.02
C LYS A 45 -15.10 7.97 3.98
N ALA A 46 -16.12 8.62 4.54
CA ALA A 46 -16.14 10.08 4.56
C ALA A 46 -14.85 10.64 5.20
N PRO A 47 -14.21 11.66 4.64
CA PRO A 47 -14.67 12.44 3.48
C PRO A 47 -14.24 11.87 2.10
N ASP A 48 -13.53 10.77 2.06
CA ASP A 48 -12.86 10.26 0.86
C ASP A 48 -13.71 9.23 0.11
N VAL A 49 -13.69 9.29 -1.22
CA VAL A 49 -14.30 8.31 -2.11
C VAL A 49 -13.30 7.92 -3.20
N THR A 50 -13.10 6.63 -3.38
CA THR A 50 -12.35 6.09 -4.52
C THR A 50 -13.33 5.52 -5.52
N ALA A 51 -13.29 6.01 -6.75
CA ALA A 51 -14.09 5.52 -7.86
C ALA A 51 -13.21 4.88 -8.94
N TYR A 52 -13.66 3.74 -9.45
CA TYR A 52 -13.05 3.05 -10.59
C TYR A 52 -13.86 3.35 -11.84
N VAL A 53 -13.22 4.00 -12.80
CA VAL A 53 -13.87 4.49 -14.02
C VAL A 53 -13.30 3.78 -15.23
N ILE A 54 -14.16 3.09 -15.99
CA ILE A 54 -13.77 2.50 -17.27
C ILE A 54 -13.83 3.58 -18.35
N GLY A 55 -12.74 3.71 -19.12
CA GLY A 55 -12.68 4.63 -20.26
C GLY A 55 -11.50 4.30 -21.18
N GLY A 56 -11.74 4.21 -22.47
CA GLY A 56 -10.78 3.64 -23.41
C GLY A 56 -9.52 4.44 -23.67
N LYS A 57 -9.54 5.75 -23.59
CA LYS A 57 -8.38 6.65 -23.73
C LYS A 57 -8.57 7.86 -22.83
N MET A 58 -8.55 7.60 -21.54
CA MET A 58 -8.57 8.70 -20.59
C MET A 58 -7.24 9.46 -20.69
N LYS A 59 -7.33 10.76 -20.92
CA LYS A 59 -6.15 11.62 -20.81
C LYS A 59 -5.90 11.88 -19.34
N LYS A 60 -4.64 11.95 -18.93
CA LYS A 60 -4.25 12.35 -17.55
C LYS A 60 -4.83 13.71 -17.13
N SER A 61 -5.27 14.52 -18.10
CA SER A 61 -5.94 15.81 -17.90
C SER A 61 -7.46 15.74 -17.67
N ALA A 62 -8.05 14.53 -17.59
CA ALA A 62 -9.47 14.41 -17.26
C ALA A 62 -9.70 14.81 -15.80
N ALA A 63 -10.54 15.79 -15.57
CA ALA A 63 -10.96 16.20 -14.24
C ALA A 63 -12.32 15.60 -13.90
N PHE A 64 -12.49 15.17 -12.66
CA PHE A 64 -13.73 14.59 -12.16
C PHE A 64 -14.32 15.45 -11.06
N SER A 65 -15.63 15.53 -11.06
CA SER A 65 -16.44 16.08 -9.97
C SER A 65 -17.69 15.23 -9.83
N GLY A 66 -18.39 15.36 -8.73
CA GLY A 66 -19.63 14.62 -8.58
C GLY A 66 -20.41 14.97 -7.33
N THR A 67 -21.43 14.16 -7.09
CA THR A 67 -22.24 14.24 -5.87
C THR A 67 -22.46 12.86 -5.28
N ILE A 68 -22.59 12.79 -3.96
CA ILE A 68 -22.93 11.57 -3.24
C ILE A 68 -24.12 11.85 -2.31
N GLY A 69 -25.03 10.88 -2.22
CA GLY A 69 -26.23 10.99 -1.39
C GLY A 69 -27.09 12.20 -1.76
N ASP A 70 -27.51 12.95 -0.77
CA ASP A 70 -28.43 14.12 -0.92
C ASP A 70 -27.69 15.39 -1.38
N GLY A 71 -26.80 15.26 -2.35
CA GLY A 71 -26.15 16.40 -3.02
C GLY A 71 -24.86 16.87 -2.35
N ILE A 72 -24.17 16.02 -1.60
CA ILE A 72 -22.83 16.32 -1.11
C ILE A 72 -21.89 16.38 -2.31
N THR A 73 -21.29 17.54 -2.55
CA THR A 73 -20.36 17.75 -3.65
C THR A 73 -19.03 17.07 -3.37
N LEU A 74 -18.51 16.36 -4.37
CA LEU A 74 -17.20 15.73 -4.36
C LEU A 74 -16.28 16.43 -5.35
N MET A 75 -15.06 16.71 -4.92
CA MET A 75 -14.00 17.28 -5.77
C MET A 75 -12.86 16.25 -5.88
N GLN A 76 -12.25 16.18 -7.04
CA GLN A 76 -11.08 15.35 -7.24
C GLN A 76 -9.92 15.85 -6.36
N SER A 77 -9.28 14.95 -5.60
CA SER A 77 -8.17 15.29 -4.70
C SER A 77 -6.80 15.10 -5.36
N ASP A 78 -6.66 14.13 -6.26
CA ASP A 78 -5.40 13.73 -6.86
C ASP A 78 -5.52 13.57 -8.38
N GLU A 79 -4.37 13.46 -9.06
CA GLU A 79 -4.36 13.13 -10.49
C GLU A 79 -4.97 11.75 -10.74
N THR A 80 -5.72 11.63 -11.85
CA THR A 80 -6.25 10.34 -12.30
C THR A 80 -5.12 9.46 -12.79
N ILE A 81 -5.01 8.26 -12.24
CA ILE A 81 -4.02 7.25 -12.63
C ILE A 81 -4.71 6.00 -13.17
N SER A 82 -4.02 5.21 -14.00
CA SER A 82 -4.54 3.90 -14.38
C SER A 82 -4.52 2.94 -13.18
N PHE A 83 -5.42 1.96 -13.18
CA PHE A 83 -5.45 0.95 -12.12
C PHE A 83 -4.13 0.16 -12.04
N GLU A 84 -3.43 -0.04 -13.17
CA GLU A 84 -2.13 -0.69 -13.20
C GLU A 84 -1.04 0.15 -12.49
N GLU A 85 -1.14 1.49 -12.59
CA GLU A 85 -0.21 2.42 -11.93
C GLU A 85 -0.51 2.60 -10.44
N SER A 86 -1.76 2.40 -10.00
CA SER A 86 -2.12 2.55 -8.57
C SER A 86 -1.49 1.49 -7.66
N GLY A 87 -1.14 0.34 -8.21
CA GLY A 87 -0.64 -0.80 -7.42
C GLY A 87 -1.68 -1.49 -6.56
N GLU A 88 -2.93 -1.06 -6.64
CA GLU A 88 -4.03 -1.68 -5.91
C GLU A 88 -4.33 -3.09 -6.41
N GLY A 89 -4.88 -3.92 -5.53
CA GLY A 89 -5.31 -5.28 -5.87
C GLY A 89 -6.78 -5.36 -6.22
N ILE A 90 -7.11 -6.39 -7.00
CA ILE A 90 -8.50 -6.75 -7.34
C ILE A 90 -8.91 -8.00 -6.56
N ARG A 91 -10.10 -7.98 -6.00
CA ARG A 91 -10.76 -9.17 -5.49
C ARG A 91 -11.60 -9.79 -6.60
N TYR A 92 -11.12 -10.91 -7.14
CA TYR A 92 -11.80 -11.67 -8.19
C TYR A 92 -12.74 -12.69 -7.59
N ILE A 93 -14.02 -12.65 -7.95
CA ILE A 93 -15.01 -13.70 -7.64
C ILE A 93 -15.42 -14.33 -8.97
N VAL A 94 -15.00 -15.56 -9.20
CA VAL A 94 -15.20 -16.24 -10.49
C VAL A 94 -16.23 -17.35 -10.37
N LEU A 95 -17.25 -17.30 -11.20
CA LEU A 95 -18.28 -18.34 -11.35
C LEU A 95 -18.09 -19.06 -12.69
N VAL A 96 -17.71 -20.33 -12.63
CA VAL A 96 -17.43 -21.15 -13.82
C VAL A 96 -18.54 -22.17 -14.03
N ASP A 97 -19.15 -22.09 -15.18
CA ASP A 97 -20.10 -23.09 -15.64
C ASP A 97 -19.35 -24.32 -16.20
N ASN A 98 -19.50 -25.41 -15.52
CA ASN A 98 -18.92 -26.70 -15.90
C ASN A 98 -20.01 -27.75 -16.25
N SER A 99 -21.21 -27.26 -16.59
CA SER A 99 -22.37 -28.08 -16.95
C SER A 99 -22.21 -28.78 -18.31
N GLY A 100 -23.11 -29.74 -18.59
CA GLY A 100 -23.09 -30.53 -19.81
C GLY A 100 -23.49 -29.79 -21.08
N SER A 101 -24.04 -28.58 -21.00
CA SER A 101 -24.38 -27.72 -22.12
C SER A 101 -23.17 -26.98 -22.70
N VAL A 102 -22.17 -26.66 -21.83
CA VAL A 102 -20.94 -25.96 -22.25
C VAL A 102 -20.10 -26.84 -23.18
N GLU A 103 -19.50 -26.25 -24.22
CA GLU A 103 -18.56 -26.95 -25.10
C GLU A 103 -17.25 -27.27 -24.33
N PRO A 104 -16.84 -28.59 -24.29
CA PRO A 104 -15.72 -29.02 -23.46
C PRO A 104 -14.37 -28.36 -23.78
N GLY A 105 -14.13 -28.06 -25.07
CA GLY A 105 -12.88 -27.39 -25.49
C GLY A 105 -12.81 -25.97 -24.99
N GLN A 106 -13.92 -25.24 -25.00
CA GLN A 106 -13.97 -23.88 -24.42
C GLN A 106 -13.84 -23.90 -22.91
N LEU A 107 -14.44 -24.84 -22.20
CA LEU A 107 -14.21 -25.04 -20.78
C LEU A 107 -12.72 -25.37 -20.49
N GLY A 108 -12.11 -26.21 -21.34
CA GLY A 108 -10.69 -26.52 -21.27
C GLY A 108 -9.80 -25.28 -21.40
N GLU A 109 -10.14 -24.40 -22.34
CA GLU A 109 -9.44 -23.14 -22.52
C GLU A 109 -9.69 -22.16 -21.36
N ALA A 110 -10.92 -22.05 -20.87
CA ALA A 110 -11.25 -21.24 -19.70
C ALA A 110 -10.41 -21.66 -18.47
N LYS A 111 -10.27 -22.97 -18.22
CA LYS A 111 -9.40 -23.49 -17.15
C LYS A 111 -7.95 -23.04 -17.31
N LYS A 112 -7.39 -23.02 -18.54
CA LYS A 112 -6.04 -22.51 -18.79
C LYS A 112 -5.94 -21.02 -18.44
N GLN A 113 -6.94 -20.24 -18.84
CA GLN A 113 -6.98 -18.81 -18.55
C GLN A 113 -7.12 -18.52 -17.05
N LEU A 114 -7.89 -19.32 -16.31
CA LEU A 114 -8.01 -19.23 -14.85
C LEU A 114 -6.71 -19.60 -14.14
N MET A 115 -5.99 -20.62 -14.65
CA MET A 115 -4.64 -20.94 -14.16
C MET A 115 -3.66 -19.80 -14.42
N SER A 116 -3.76 -19.12 -15.58
CA SER A 116 -2.97 -17.92 -15.89
C SER A 116 -3.31 -16.77 -14.92
N LEU A 117 -4.60 -16.52 -14.69
CA LEU A 117 -5.05 -15.49 -13.73
C LEU A 117 -4.43 -15.75 -12.33
N ARG A 118 -4.53 -17.00 -11.82
CA ARG A 118 -3.94 -17.36 -10.51
C ARG A 118 -2.43 -17.16 -10.45
N LYS A 119 -1.69 -17.41 -11.53
CA LYS A 119 -0.24 -17.21 -11.62
C LYS A 119 0.17 -15.74 -11.66
N GLU A 120 -0.69 -14.91 -12.28
CA GLU A 120 -0.44 -13.49 -12.53
C GLU A 120 -0.94 -12.58 -11.40
N MET A 121 -1.54 -13.14 -10.34
CA MET A 121 -1.99 -12.37 -9.17
C MET A 121 -0.81 -11.61 -8.56
N SER A 122 -1.08 -10.37 -8.16
CA SER A 122 -0.21 -9.56 -7.31
C SER A 122 -0.41 -9.93 -5.82
N ASP A 123 0.42 -9.39 -4.95
CA ASP A 123 0.27 -9.62 -3.51
C ASP A 123 -0.99 -8.96 -2.93
N ALA A 124 -1.48 -7.91 -3.60
CA ALA A 124 -2.71 -7.23 -3.23
C ALA A 124 -4.00 -7.88 -3.77
N ASP A 125 -3.89 -8.83 -4.71
CA ASP A 125 -5.05 -9.49 -5.32
C ASP A 125 -5.66 -10.57 -4.42
N GLN A 126 -6.97 -10.84 -4.62
CA GLN A 126 -7.69 -11.92 -3.94
C GLN A 126 -8.48 -12.74 -4.97
N LEU A 127 -8.68 -14.03 -4.73
CA LEU A 127 -9.40 -14.92 -5.64
C LEU A 127 -10.32 -15.89 -4.91
N CYS A 128 -11.62 -15.79 -5.21
CA CYS A 128 -12.63 -16.82 -4.96
C CYS A 128 -13.01 -17.48 -6.28
N LEU A 129 -12.99 -18.79 -6.33
CA LEU A 129 -13.32 -19.55 -7.54
C LEU A 129 -14.37 -20.61 -7.26
N TYR A 130 -15.49 -20.52 -7.96
CA TYR A 130 -16.63 -21.40 -7.79
C TYR A 130 -17.02 -22.09 -9.10
N THR A 131 -17.57 -23.30 -9.04
CA THR A 131 -18.31 -23.92 -10.13
C THR A 131 -19.82 -23.86 -9.84
N VAL A 132 -20.62 -23.69 -10.91
CA VAL A 132 -22.06 -23.52 -10.83
C VAL A 132 -22.86 -24.61 -11.56
N GLY A 133 -22.17 -25.49 -12.31
CA GLY A 133 -22.75 -26.65 -12.97
C GLY A 133 -22.68 -27.92 -12.10
N GLY A 134 -23.37 -28.98 -12.56
CA GLY A 134 -23.32 -30.30 -11.89
C GLY A 134 -24.12 -30.42 -10.62
N ASN A 135 -24.95 -29.44 -10.29
CA ASN A 135 -25.84 -29.42 -9.14
C ASN A 135 -27.27 -29.80 -9.54
N ASP A 136 -28.14 -30.04 -8.58
CA ASP A 136 -29.59 -29.97 -8.83
C ASP A 136 -30.01 -28.49 -8.89
N SER A 137 -31.25 -28.24 -9.30
CA SER A 137 -31.78 -26.88 -9.46
C SER A 137 -31.94 -26.12 -8.13
N ALA A 138 -31.85 -26.82 -7.01
CA ALA A 138 -31.86 -26.27 -5.65
C ALA A 138 -30.47 -26.18 -5.03
N GLY A 139 -29.42 -26.65 -5.75
CA GLY A 139 -28.03 -26.59 -5.32
C GLY A 139 -27.46 -25.19 -5.23
N SER A 140 -26.22 -25.08 -4.83
CA SER A 140 -25.47 -23.85 -4.65
C SER A 140 -24.10 -23.94 -5.33
N LYS A 141 -23.43 -22.80 -5.46
CA LYS A 141 -22.04 -22.74 -5.94
C LYS A 141 -21.09 -23.62 -5.13
N LYS A 142 -20.09 -24.21 -5.78
CA LYS A 142 -19.07 -25.04 -5.10
C LYS A 142 -17.71 -24.38 -5.18
N ASN A 143 -17.11 -24.12 -4.03
CA ASN A 143 -15.76 -23.53 -3.96
C ASN A 143 -14.72 -24.53 -4.46
N VAL A 144 -14.02 -24.19 -5.54
CA VAL A 144 -12.99 -25.02 -6.20
C VAL A 144 -11.72 -25.09 -5.35
N LEU A 145 -11.29 -23.95 -4.78
CA LEU A 145 -10.04 -23.84 -4.04
C LEU A 145 -10.21 -24.21 -2.55
N GLY A 146 -11.46 -24.19 -2.05
CA GLY A 146 -11.80 -24.46 -0.65
C GLY A 146 -11.49 -23.29 0.29
N ARG A 147 -11.02 -22.17 -0.25
CA ARG A 147 -10.71 -20.93 0.46
C ARG A 147 -10.72 -19.74 -0.50
N GLU A 148 -10.68 -18.53 0.02
CA GLU A 148 -10.24 -17.34 -0.70
C GLU A 148 -8.70 -17.30 -0.69
N VAL A 149 -8.11 -17.07 -1.85
CA VAL A 149 -6.66 -16.92 -2.01
C VAL A 149 -6.30 -15.46 -1.77
N GLN A 150 -5.36 -15.22 -0.87
CA GLN A 150 -4.87 -13.87 -0.52
C GLN A 150 -3.49 -13.67 -1.15
N GLY A 151 -3.39 -12.77 -2.12
CA GLY A 151 -2.14 -12.45 -2.78
C GLY A 151 -1.55 -13.56 -3.65
N LYS A 152 -0.42 -13.27 -4.25
CA LYS A 152 0.33 -14.19 -5.10
C LYS A 152 0.75 -15.45 -4.35
N ASP A 153 1.29 -15.26 -3.15
CA ASP A 153 1.85 -16.32 -2.31
C ASP A 153 0.82 -16.91 -1.33
N GLY A 154 -0.44 -16.49 -1.42
CA GLY A 154 -1.54 -16.96 -0.60
C GLY A 154 -1.85 -18.44 -0.80
N GLY A 155 -1.13 -19.32 -0.12
CA GLY A 155 -1.29 -20.77 -0.16
C GLY A 155 -0.41 -21.46 -1.21
N ASN A 156 -0.73 -22.73 -1.50
CA ASN A 156 0.07 -23.55 -2.40
C ASN A 156 -0.37 -23.37 -3.86
N LEU A 157 0.38 -22.60 -4.65
CA LEU A 157 0.10 -22.34 -6.06
C LEU A 157 -0.06 -23.64 -6.87
N SER A 158 0.85 -24.62 -6.69
CA SER A 158 0.79 -25.89 -7.42
C SER A 158 -0.50 -26.67 -7.13
N ALA A 159 -0.94 -26.68 -5.86
CA ALA A 159 -2.20 -27.31 -5.48
C ALA A 159 -3.40 -26.58 -6.07
N ASP A 160 -3.39 -25.24 -6.07
CA ASP A 160 -4.45 -24.44 -6.69
C ASP A 160 -4.57 -24.70 -8.20
N LEU A 161 -3.45 -24.70 -8.91
CA LEU A 161 -3.43 -25.01 -10.35
C LEU A 161 -3.93 -26.43 -10.62
N LYS A 162 -3.59 -27.41 -9.78
CA LYS A 162 -4.12 -28.78 -9.88
C LYS A 162 -5.62 -28.82 -9.67
N LYS A 163 -6.15 -28.07 -8.69
CA LYS A 163 -7.60 -27.97 -8.45
C LYS A 163 -8.33 -27.32 -9.64
N ILE A 164 -7.81 -26.20 -10.18
CA ILE A 164 -8.37 -25.54 -11.35
C ILE A 164 -8.37 -26.47 -12.59
N LYS A 165 -7.24 -27.11 -12.86
CA LYS A 165 -7.13 -28.11 -13.92
C LYS A 165 -8.12 -29.26 -13.73
N GLY A 166 -8.37 -29.65 -12.50
CA GLY A 166 -9.25 -30.73 -12.09
C GLY A 166 -10.76 -30.40 -12.10
N ILE A 167 -11.19 -29.19 -12.47
CA ILE A 167 -12.61 -28.87 -12.61
C ILE A 167 -13.25 -29.86 -13.56
N LYS A 168 -14.22 -30.65 -13.04
CA LYS A 168 -14.89 -31.70 -13.80
C LYS A 168 -15.96 -31.12 -14.70
N TYR A 169 -16.02 -31.61 -15.92
CA TYR A 169 -17.13 -31.39 -16.84
C TYR A 169 -18.26 -32.38 -16.51
N TYR A 170 -19.46 -31.89 -16.34
CA TYR A 170 -20.63 -32.73 -16.03
C TYR A 170 -21.47 -32.99 -17.26
N ASN A 171 -21.32 -34.16 -17.91
CA ASN A 171 -22.08 -34.59 -19.07
C ASN A 171 -23.28 -35.47 -18.67
N SER A 172 -24.10 -35.01 -17.76
CA SER A 172 -25.29 -35.73 -17.31
C SER A 172 -26.54 -34.93 -17.65
N LYS A 173 -27.58 -35.60 -18.22
CA LYS A 173 -28.90 -34.98 -18.44
C LYS A 173 -29.56 -34.50 -17.13
N LYS A 174 -29.11 -34.98 -15.98
CA LYS A 174 -29.57 -34.57 -14.64
C LYS A 174 -28.78 -33.41 -14.08
N SER A 175 -27.67 -33.04 -14.70
CA SER A 175 -26.85 -31.91 -14.27
C SER A 175 -27.56 -30.60 -14.57
N LYS A 176 -27.67 -29.74 -13.58
CA LYS A 176 -28.28 -28.41 -13.66
C LYS A 176 -27.26 -27.33 -13.48
N THR A 177 -27.48 -26.20 -14.12
CA THR A 177 -26.70 -24.99 -13.94
C THR A 177 -27.43 -24.04 -12.96
N VAL A 178 -26.81 -23.68 -11.86
CA VAL A 178 -27.40 -22.79 -10.85
C VAL A 178 -26.74 -21.42 -10.90
N LEU A 179 -26.65 -20.83 -12.10
CA LEU A 179 -25.96 -19.57 -12.38
C LEU A 179 -26.58 -18.40 -11.61
N TYR A 180 -27.88 -18.20 -11.75
CA TYR A 180 -28.57 -17.05 -11.14
C TYR A 180 -28.58 -17.14 -9.63
N ARG A 181 -28.84 -18.32 -9.09
CA ARG A 181 -28.76 -18.55 -7.66
C ARG A 181 -27.35 -18.25 -7.11
N SER A 182 -26.34 -18.77 -7.77
CA SER A 182 -24.94 -18.56 -7.37
C SER A 182 -24.53 -17.11 -7.47
N LEU A 183 -24.96 -16.40 -8.51
CA LEU A 183 -24.71 -14.98 -8.66
C LEU A 183 -25.39 -14.18 -7.54
N ARG A 184 -26.67 -14.48 -7.23
CA ARG A 184 -27.40 -13.87 -6.13
C ARG A 184 -26.68 -14.08 -4.81
N GLU A 185 -26.30 -15.31 -4.48
CA GLU A 185 -25.56 -15.65 -3.27
C GLU A 185 -24.25 -14.85 -3.15
N VAL A 186 -23.48 -14.72 -4.24
CA VAL A 186 -22.26 -13.91 -4.26
C VAL A 186 -22.54 -12.43 -3.95
N LEU A 187 -23.60 -11.86 -4.53
CA LEU A 187 -23.95 -10.46 -4.31
C LEU A 187 -24.47 -10.22 -2.88
N GLU A 188 -25.28 -11.15 -2.34
CA GLU A 188 -25.80 -11.09 -0.97
C GLU A 188 -24.70 -11.30 0.09
N GLU A 189 -23.71 -12.15 -0.17
CA GLU A 189 -22.54 -12.36 0.70
C GLU A 189 -21.58 -11.16 0.70
N ASN A 190 -21.70 -10.25 -0.27
CA ASN A 190 -20.85 -9.09 -0.42
C ASN A 190 -21.70 -7.82 -0.63
N PRO A 191 -22.50 -7.43 0.37
CA PRO A 191 -23.40 -6.27 0.25
C PRO A 191 -22.64 -4.93 0.18
N THR A 192 -21.42 -4.91 0.68
CA THR A 192 -20.53 -3.74 0.67
C THR A 192 -19.16 -4.14 0.15
N VAL A 193 -18.40 -3.17 -0.34
CA VAL A 193 -17.04 -3.37 -0.84
C VAL A 193 -16.10 -2.32 -0.27
N GLU A 194 -14.94 -2.76 0.21
CA GLU A 194 -13.87 -1.90 0.75
C GLU A 194 -12.69 -1.79 -0.20
N LYS A 195 -12.66 -2.61 -1.23
CA LYS A 195 -11.65 -2.61 -2.29
C LYS A 195 -12.30 -3.01 -3.60
N ARG A 196 -11.62 -2.75 -4.71
CA ARG A 196 -12.13 -3.13 -6.04
C ARG A 196 -12.41 -4.64 -6.09
N THR A 197 -13.68 -4.98 -6.24
CA THR A 197 -14.18 -6.35 -6.31
C THR A 197 -14.92 -6.55 -7.62
N VAL A 198 -14.66 -7.62 -8.35
CA VAL A 198 -15.31 -7.93 -9.62
C VAL A 198 -15.85 -9.36 -9.63
N VAL A 199 -17.03 -9.57 -10.22
CA VAL A 199 -17.54 -10.91 -10.53
C VAL A 199 -17.24 -11.22 -11.99
N LEU A 200 -16.68 -12.41 -12.26
CA LEU A 200 -16.47 -12.93 -13.60
C LEU A 200 -17.33 -14.19 -13.81
N LEU A 201 -18.31 -14.08 -14.69
CA LEU A 201 -19.10 -15.23 -15.16
C LEU A 201 -18.42 -15.87 -16.37
N VAL A 202 -18.15 -17.16 -16.30
CA VAL A 202 -17.64 -17.97 -17.43
C VAL A 202 -18.69 -19.06 -17.71
N THR A 203 -19.62 -18.82 -18.64
CA THR A 203 -20.85 -19.61 -18.78
C THR A 203 -21.37 -19.54 -20.22
N ASP A 204 -22.19 -20.52 -20.63
CA ASP A 204 -22.99 -20.43 -21.85
C ASP A 204 -24.29 -19.62 -21.64
N GLY A 205 -24.53 -19.12 -20.42
CA GLY A 205 -25.66 -18.26 -20.07
C GLY A 205 -26.97 -19.00 -19.81
N GLU A 206 -26.99 -20.32 -19.82
CA GLU A 206 -28.16 -21.08 -19.38
C GLU A 206 -28.25 -21.15 -17.87
N ASP A 207 -29.47 -21.14 -17.35
CA ASP A 207 -29.76 -21.26 -15.92
C ASP A 207 -30.93 -22.16 -15.66
N ASP A 208 -30.79 -23.02 -14.69
CA ASP A 208 -31.82 -23.96 -14.24
C ASP A 208 -32.17 -23.72 -12.75
N SER A 209 -31.76 -22.59 -12.16
CA SER A 209 -32.08 -22.25 -10.79
C SER A 209 -33.59 -22.19 -10.56
N THR A 210 -34.05 -22.68 -9.42
CA THR A 210 -35.46 -22.66 -9.02
C THR A 210 -35.70 -21.76 -7.83
N GLY A 211 -36.97 -21.35 -7.68
CA GLY A 211 -37.41 -20.47 -6.59
C GLY A 211 -37.57 -19.01 -7.02
N LYS A 212 -38.53 -18.32 -6.41
CA LYS A 212 -38.89 -16.93 -6.76
C LYS A 212 -37.69 -15.97 -6.67
N ASN A 213 -36.80 -16.17 -5.72
CA ASN A 213 -35.61 -15.31 -5.53
C ASN A 213 -34.53 -15.53 -6.61
N ASN A 214 -34.67 -16.55 -7.47
CA ASN A 214 -33.77 -16.82 -8.60
C ASN A 214 -34.45 -16.50 -9.93
N ASP A 215 -35.57 -15.80 -9.89
CA ASP A 215 -36.23 -15.31 -11.10
C ASP A 215 -35.36 -14.33 -11.85
N LYS A 216 -35.48 -14.32 -13.16
CA LYS A 216 -34.66 -13.51 -14.07
C LYS A 216 -34.67 -12.03 -13.74
N GLU A 217 -35.85 -11.46 -13.44
CA GLU A 217 -35.95 -10.05 -13.12
C GLU A 217 -35.40 -9.72 -11.73
N VAL A 218 -35.53 -10.64 -10.75
CA VAL A 218 -34.94 -10.51 -9.44
C VAL A 218 -33.40 -10.45 -9.55
N ILE A 219 -32.82 -11.35 -10.35
CA ILE A 219 -31.35 -11.35 -10.57
C ILE A 219 -30.89 -10.12 -11.33
N ARG A 220 -31.64 -9.70 -12.37
CA ARG A 220 -31.32 -8.48 -13.11
C ARG A 220 -31.30 -7.26 -12.18
N LYS A 221 -32.31 -7.16 -11.31
CA LYS A 221 -32.39 -6.09 -10.31
C LYS A 221 -31.23 -6.18 -9.30
N ALA A 222 -30.97 -7.37 -8.76
CA ALA A 222 -29.87 -7.58 -7.82
C ALA A 222 -28.50 -7.15 -8.40
N VAL A 223 -28.24 -7.45 -9.67
CA VAL A 223 -27.00 -7.03 -10.36
C VAL A 223 -26.96 -5.50 -10.50
N SER A 224 -28.06 -4.85 -10.91
CA SER A 224 -28.09 -3.39 -11.09
C SER A 224 -27.95 -2.60 -9.79
N GLU A 225 -28.44 -3.16 -8.69
CA GLU A 225 -28.38 -2.55 -7.35
C GLU A 225 -27.12 -2.91 -6.57
N SER A 226 -26.39 -3.95 -7.01
CA SER A 226 -25.13 -4.36 -6.39
C SER A 226 -24.07 -3.27 -6.51
N MET A 227 -23.11 -3.27 -5.60
CA MET A 227 -21.88 -2.47 -5.71
C MET A 227 -20.81 -3.16 -6.54
N ILE A 228 -21.01 -4.42 -6.94
CA ILE A 228 -20.01 -5.26 -7.61
C ILE A 228 -20.33 -5.33 -9.10
N PRO A 229 -19.44 -4.92 -10.00
CA PRO A 229 -19.59 -5.08 -11.43
C PRO A 229 -19.48 -6.56 -11.82
N VAL A 230 -20.27 -6.95 -12.84
CA VAL A 230 -20.31 -8.32 -13.36
C VAL A 230 -19.74 -8.36 -14.76
N TYR A 231 -18.68 -9.12 -14.96
CA TYR A 231 -18.05 -9.40 -16.24
C TYR A 231 -18.47 -10.77 -16.77
N GLY A 232 -18.43 -10.96 -18.09
CA GLY A 232 -18.84 -12.21 -18.70
C GLY A 232 -17.91 -12.71 -19.79
N VAL A 233 -17.62 -14.01 -19.79
CA VAL A 233 -17.11 -14.76 -20.94
C VAL A 233 -18.21 -15.75 -21.33
N LEU A 234 -18.94 -15.43 -22.39
CA LEU A 234 -20.03 -16.27 -22.88
C LEU A 234 -19.46 -17.40 -23.75
N LEU A 235 -19.63 -18.62 -23.29
CA LEU A 235 -19.14 -19.83 -23.92
C LEU A 235 -20.14 -20.35 -24.96
N TYR A 236 -19.67 -21.19 -25.85
CA TYR A 236 -20.50 -21.90 -26.81
C TYR A 236 -21.31 -23.02 -26.14
N ASN A 237 -22.61 -23.08 -26.45
CA ASN A 237 -23.50 -24.15 -26.02
C ASN A 237 -23.45 -25.32 -26.98
N LYS A 238 -23.09 -26.50 -26.47
CA LYS A 238 -22.93 -27.73 -27.25
C LYS A 238 -24.23 -28.24 -27.93
N ALA A 239 -25.37 -27.91 -27.35
CA ALA A 239 -26.65 -28.40 -27.87
C ALA A 239 -27.05 -27.77 -29.23
N GLN A 240 -26.30 -26.79 -29.73
CA GLN A 240 -26.44 -26.09 -31.02
C GLN A 240 -27.84 -25.50 -31.34
N LYS A 241 -28.83 -25.88 -30.58
CA LYS A 241 -30.09 -25.16 -30.44
C LYS A 241 -30.01 -24.42 -29.13
N PRO A 242 -29.34 -23.28 -29.11
CA PRO A 242 -29.37 -22.50 -27.88
C PRO A 242 -30.84 -22.38 -27.55
N ASN A 243 -31.20 -22.66 -26.31
CA ASN A 243 -32.42 -22.08 -25.79
C ASN A 243 -32.20 -20.59 -25.87
N LYS A 244 -32.33 -20.05 -27.11
CA LYS A 244 -31.95 -18.70 -27.50
C LYS A 244 -32.45 -17.68 -26.48
N THR A 245 -33.56 -18.01 -25.85
CA THR A 245 -34.21 -17.18 -24.87
C THR A 245 -33.45 -17.12 -23.55
N LYS A 246 -32.92 -18.26 -23.02
CA LYS A 246 -32.18 -18.26 -21.72
C LYS A 246 -30.83 -17.57 -21.84
N MET A 247 -30.02 -17.98 -22.82
CA MET A 247 -28.72 -17.38 -23.11
C MET A 247 -28.87 -15.89 -23.48
N LYS A 248 -29.87 -15.57 -24.33
CA LYS A 248 -30.15 -14.19 -24.71
C LYS A 248 -30.47 -13.32 -23.51
N TYR A 249 -31.22 -13.84 -22.54
CA TYR A 249 -31.55 -13.07 -21.35
C TYR A 249 -30.30 -12.75 -20.52
N THR A 250 -29.44 -13.73 -20.24
CA THR A 250 -28.17 -13.52 -19.53
C THR A 250 -27.31 -12.49 -20.25
N ARG A 251 -27.15 -12.62 -21.57
CA ARG A 251 -26.33 -11.70 -22.37
C ARG A 251 -26.93 -10.29 -22.43
N ASP A 252 -28.21 -10.17 -22.78
CA ASP A 252 -28.81 -8.89 -23.18
C ASP A 252 -29.45 -8.13 -21.98
N LYS A 253 -29.64 -8.80 -20.84
CA LYS A 253 -30.31 -8.21 -19.67
C LYS A 253 -29.47 -8.24 -18.40
N ILE A 254 -28.75 -9.32 -18.13
CA ILE A 254 -27.90 -9.40 -16.94
C ILE A 254 -26.54 -8.76 -17.23
N LEU A 255 -25.92 -9.11 -18.36
CA LEU A 255 -24.62 -8.58 -18.79
C LEU A 255 -24.73 -7.32 -19.66
N ASP A 256 -25.90 -6.70 -19.73
CA ASP A 256 -26.03 -5.37 -20.36
C ASP A 256 -25.16 -4.36 -19.58
N GLU A 257 -24.36 -3.57 -20.30
CA GLU A 257 -23.35 -2.67 -19.75
C GLU A 257 -23.89 -1.74 -18.65
N LYS A 258 -25.10 -1.19 -18.87
CA LYS A 258 -25.77 -0.32 -17.90
C LYS A 258 -26.23 -1.09 -16.65
N ASN A 259 -26.55 -2.37 -16.82
CA ASN A 259 -27.03 -3.21 -15.73
C ASN A 259 -25.86 -3.76 -14.90
N CYS A 260 -24.85 -4.33 -15.56
CA CYS A 260 -23.76 -5.04 -14.90
C CYS A 260 -22.52 -4.15 -14.59
N ARG A 261 -22.44 -2.96 -15.17
CA ARG A 261 -21.29 -2.04 -15.09
C ARG A 261 -19.93 -2.67 -15.42
N GLY A 262 -19.96 -3.81 -16.05
CA GLY A 262 -18.81 -4.55 -16.52
C GLY A 262 -18.84 -4.72 -18.02
N TYR A 263 -18.06 -5.66 -18.50
CA TYR A 263 -17.95 -6.00 -19.91
C TYR A 263 -18.14 -7.50 -20.11
N TYR A 264 -18.73 -7.90 -21.22
CA TYR A 264 -18.73 -9.30 -21.61
C TYR A 264 -18.14 -9.53 -23.01
N ALA A 265 -17.50 -10.68 -23.17
CA ALA A 265 -17.02 -11.16 -24.45
C ALA A 265 -17.86 -12.36 -24.90
N ASP A 266 -18.42 -12.27 -26.09
CA ASP A 266 -19.26 -13.34 -26.68
C ASP A 266 -18.40 -14.29 -27.51
N CYS A 267 -18.12 -15.48 -26.96
CA CYS A 267 -17.45 -16.60 -27.64
C CYS A 267 -18.46 -17.67 -28.11
N SER A 268 -19.77 -17.41 -27.98
CA SER A 268 -20.84 -18.40 -28.15
C SER A 268 -21.19 -18.71 -29.61
N GLY A 269 -20.78 -17.85 -30.55
CA GLY A 269 -21.15 -18.00 -31.95
C GLY A 269 -20.16 -18.84 -32.78
N THR A 270 -20.64 -19.70 -33.65
CA THR A 270 -19.80 -20.41 -34.65
C THR A 270 -19.11 -19.46 -35.64
N LYS A 271 -19.65 -18.24 -35.78
CA LYS A 271 -19.06 -17.13 -36.55
C LYS A 271 -18.32 -16.13 -35.68
N SER A 272 -18.27 -16.33 -34.34
CA SER A 272 -17.55 -15.47 -33.46
C SER A 272 -16.05 -15.58 -33.74
N LYS A 273 -15.40 -14.45 -34.00
CA LYS A 273 -13.94 -14.38 -34.15
C LYS A 273 -13.22 -14.36 -32.77
N LYS A 274 -13.98 -14.25 -31.67
CA LYS A 274 -13.43 -14.23 -30.32
C LYS A 274 -13.21 -15.62 -29.76
N THR A 275 -11.98 -15.88 -29.35
CA THR A 275 -11.63 -17.08 -28.59
C THR A 275 -11.75 -16.79 -27.10
N VAL A 276 -11.90 -17.83 -26.27
CA VAL A 276 -11.91 -17.69 -24.82
C VAL A 276 -10.62 -17.00 -24.32
N ALA A 277 -9.48 -17.34 -24.91
CA ALA A 277 -8.21 -16.70 -24.58
C ALA A 277 -8.22 -15.18 -24.89
N SER A 278 -8.74 -14.78 -26.07
CA SER A 278 -8.85 -13.35 -26.40
C SER A 278 -9.85 -12.63 -25.51
N ALA A 279 -10.94 -13.28 -25.12
CA ALA A 279 -11.92 -12.74 -24.20
C ALA A 279 -11.32 -12.43 -22.82
N PHE A 280 -10.57 -13.35 -22.25
CA PHE A 280 -9.86 -13.13 -20.99
C PHE A 280 -8.79 -12.03 -21.12
N LYS A 281 -8.07 -11.99 -22.23
CA LYS A 281 -7.10 -10.92 -22.51
C LYS A 281 -7.77 -9.55 -22.52
N ASP A 282 -8.91 -9.41 -23.20
CA ASP A 282 -9.64 -8.16 -23.26
C ASP A 282 -10.11 -7.72 -21.87
N ILE A 283 -10.73 -8.64 -21.12
CA ILE A 283 -11.21 -8.36 -19.75
C ILE A 283 -10.04 -7.95 -18.84
N LYS A 284 -8.92 -8.68 -18.87
CA LYS A 284 -7.71 -8.29 -18.09
C LYS A 284 -7.16 -6.94 -18.52
N THR A 285 -7.23 -6.61 -19.81
CA THR A 285 -6.80 -5.30 -20.30
C THR A 285 -7.69 -4.19 -19.75
N ILE A 286 -9.01 -4.41 -19.67
CA ILE A 286 -9.94 -3.47 -19.06
C ILE A 286 -9.58 -3.29 -17.58
N TRP A 287 -9.47 -4.38 -16.86
CA TRP A 287 -9.20 -4.34 -15.43
C TRP A 287 -7.93 -3.56 -15.07
N LYS A 288 -6.87 -3.68 -15.87
CA LYS A 288 -5.57 -3.06 -15.57
C LYS A 288 -5.37 -1.70 -16.25
N LYS A 289 -5.61 -1.65 -17.57
CA LYS A 289 -5.27 -0.49 -18.40
C LYS A 289 -6.47 0.34 -18.83
N GLY A 290 -7.64 -0.28 -18.88
CA GLY A 290 -8.89 0.38 -19.27
C GLY A 290 -9.69 0.94 -18.11
N THR A 291 -9.26 0.72 -16.87
CA THR A 291 -9.87 1.27 -15.66
C THR A 291 -8.91 2.26 -15.03
N PHE A 292 -9.47 3.36 -14.57
CA PHE A 292 -8.77 4.47 -13.92
C PHE A 292 -9.26 4.63 -12.49
N VAL A 293 -8.35 5.00 -11.60
CA VAL A 293 -8.62 5.31 -10.20
C VAL A 293 -8.80 6.81 -10.08
N VAL A 294 -9.91 7.21 -9.50
CA VAL A 294 -10.28 8.61 -9.26
C VAL A 294 -10.52 8.78 -7.76
N HIS A 295 -9.66 9.53 -7.12
CA HIS A 295 -9.82 9.90 -5.73
C HIS A 295 -10.61 11.22 -5.61
N LEU A 296 -11.63 11.20 -4.78
CA LEU A 296 -12.55 12.31 -4.59
C LEU A 296 -12.69 12.59 -3.11
N LYS A 297 -12.87 13.86 -2.76
CA LYS A 297 -13.05 14.28 -1.37
C LYS A 297 -14.28 15.19 -1.23
N ALA A 298 -15.04 14.97 -0.17
CA ALA A 298 -16.14 15.85 0.21
C ALA A 298 -15.59 17.10 0.92
N PRO A 299 -15.98 18.32 0.53
CA PRO A 299 -15.54 19.54 1.21
C PRO A 299 -16.27 19.81 2.52
N SER A 300 -17.29 19.03 2.89
CA SER A 300 -18.17 19.31 4.02
C SER A 300 -18.34 18.11 4.93
N ASN A 301 -18.63 18.40 6.22
CA ASN A 301 -18.90 17.44 7.30
C ASN A 301 -20.29 16.79 7.20
N LYS A 302 -20.96 16.83 6.05
CA LYS A 302 -22.26 16.21 5.91
C LYS A 302 -22.12 14.68 5.94
N LYS A 303 -22.78 14.08 6.90
CA LYS A 303 -22.81 12.62 7.09
C LYS A 303 -23.78 12.00 6.10
N VAL A 304 -23.35 10.95 5.43
CA VAL A 304 -24.22 10.00 4.74
C VAL A 304 -23.87 8.63 5.31
N ASP A 305 -24.80 8.02 6.02
CA ASP A 305 -24.62 6.68 6.56
C ASP A 305 -25.22 5.65 5.62
N GLY A 306 -24.44 4.61 5.32
CA GLY A 306 -24.88 3.46 4.57
C GLY A 306 -24.71 3.58 3.06
N ILE A 307 -25.65 2.99 2.31
CA ILE A 307 -25.57 2.95 0.84
C ILE A 307 -26.10 4.26 0.27
N ALA A 308 -25.22 4.99 -0.42
CA ALA A 308 -25.53 6.23 -1.10
C ALA A 308 -25.36 6.10 -2.61
N LYS A 309 -25.97 6.99 -3.38
CA LYS A 309 -25.74 7.09 -4.83
C LYS A 309 -24.61 8.07 -5.11
N LEU A 310 -23.61 7.61 -5.84
CA LEU A 310 -22.54 8.43 -6.39
C LEU A 310 -22.84 8.74 -7.86
N THR A 311 -22.84 10.01 -8.21
CA THR A 311 -22.92 10.47 -9.60
C THR A 311 -21.64 11.24 -9.92
N LEU A 312 -20.97 10.89 -11.00
CA LEU A 312 -19.74 11.54 -11.44
C LEU A 312 -19.95 12.25 -12.78
N THR A 313 -19.21 13.32 -12.96
CA THR A 313 -19.07 14.04 -14.23
C THR A 313 -17.59 14.12 -14.57
N ALA A 314 -17.21 13.64 -15.74
CA ALA A 314 -15.88 13.83 -16.30
C ALA A 314 -15.84 15.09 -17.12
N SER A 315 -14.82 15.91 -16.96
CA SER A 315 -14.51 17.05 -17.83
C SER A 315 -13.24 16.74 -18.62
N VAL A 316 -13.40 16.64 -19.94
CA VAL A 316 -12.27 16.32 -20.85
C VAL A 316 -12.26 17.37 -21.95
N ASP A 317 -11.13 18.05 -22.12
CA ASP A 317 -10.94 19.11 -23.13
C ASP A 317 -12.10 20.16 -23.11
N GLY A 318 -12.61 20.50 -21.92
CA GLY A 318 -13.71 21.46 -21.74
C GLY A 318 -15.13 20.92 -22.00
N SER A 319 -15.26 19.64 -22.31
CA SER A 319 -16.56 18.97 -22.49
C SER A 319 -16.89 18.15 -21.26
N ALA A 320 -18.07 18.40 -20.67
CA ALA A 320 -18.55 17.64 -19.51
C ALA A 320 -19.37 16.43 -19.96
N GLN A 321 -19.14 15.28 -19.35
CA GLN A 321 -19.89 14.06 -19.55
C GLN A 321 -20.36 13.51 -18.20
N ALA A 322 -21.67 13.49 -17.99
CA ALA A 322 -22.28 12.83 -16.84
C ALA A 322 -22.26 11.31 -17.02
N MET A 323 -22.05 10.59 -15.93
CA MET A 323 -22.05 9.13 -15.87
C MET A 323 -23.27 8.62 -15.10
N ASP A 324 -23.69 7.38 -15.39
CA ASP A 324 -24.77 6.74 -14.63
C ASP A 324 -24.37 6.58 -13.16
N ALA A 325 -25.31 6.81 -12.25
CA ALA A 325 -25.08 6.71 -10.82
C ALA A 325 -24.82 5.28 -10.37
N VAL A 326 -23.90 5.11 -9.43
CA VAL A 326 -23.60 3.82 -8.79
C VAL A 326 -23.88 3.88 -7.29
N ASN A 327 -24.20 2.73 -6.71
CA ASN A 327 -24.29 2.60 -5.27
C ASN A 327 -22.89 2.50 -4.66
N VAL A 328 -22.67 3.19 -3.56
CA VAL A 328 -21.45 3.14 -2.78
C VAL A 328 -21.80 3.02 -1.31
N ASN A 329 -21.11 2.16 -0.58
CA ASN A 329 -21.14 2.19 0.86
C ASN A 329 -20.23 3.33 1.32
N TYR A 330 -20.85 4.41 1.75
CA TYR A 330 -20.19 5.60 2.24
C TYR A 330 -20.50 5.71 3.73
N SER A 331 -19.75 4.95 4.54
CA SER A 331 -19.89 5.06 5.97
C SER A 331 -19.29 6.38 6.44
N SER A 332 -20.08 7.19 7.14
CA SER A 332 -19.49 8.20 7.99
C SER A 332 -18.68 7.50 9.08
N PHE A 333 -17.53 8.05 9.44
CA PHE A 333 -17.02 7.78 10.77
C PHE A 333 -18.05 8.31 11.79
N ALA A 334 -18.33 7.57 12.85
CA ALA A 334 -18.74 8.22 14.08
C ALA A 334 -17.74 9.36 14.30
N GLU A 335 -18.23 10.58 14.55
CA GLU A 335 -17.38 11.74 14.80
C GLU A 335 -16.29 11.30 15.77
N ASP A 336 -15.07 11.14 15.26
CA ASP A 336 -13.94 10.87 16.12
C ASP A 336 -13.59 12.17 16.82
N THR A 337 -13.93 12.23 18.08
CA THR A 337 -13.64 13.36 18.97
C THR A 337 -12.46 13.07 19.86
N THR A 338 -11.81 11.92 19.68
CA THR A 338 -10.69 11.47 20.51
C THR A 338 -9.37 11.88 19.86
N PRO A 339 -8.53 12.67 20.54
CA PRO A 339 -7.20 12.97 20.04
C PRO A 339 -6.28 11.77 20.14
N PRO A 340 -5.22 11.73 19.33
CA PRO A 340 -4.16 10.72 19.49
C PRO A 340 -3.60 10.67 20.91
N GLU A 341 -3.23 9.49 21.39
CA GLU A 341 -2.58 9.27 22.66
C GLU A 341 -1.17 8.72 22.50
N ILE A 342 -0.27 9.13 23.39
CA ILE A 342 1.07 8.55 23.49
C ILE A 342 1.03 7.33 24.39
N LYS A 343 1.58 6.21 23.92
CA LYS A 343 1.74 4.96 24.67
C LYS A 343 3.19 4.46 24.60
N ASP A 344 3.58 3.68 25.59
CA ASP A 344 4.85 2.93 25.58
C ASP A 344 6.12 3.78 25.41
N ILE A 345 6.25 4.88 26.17
CA ILE A 345 7.47 5.68 26.16
C ILE A 345 8.62 4.83 26.71
N LYS A 346 9.66 4.61 25.91
CA LYS A 346 10.81 3.75 26.24
C LYS A 346 12.11 4.41 25.85
N LYS A 347 13.16 4.17 26.63
CA LYS A 347 14.53 4.50 26.25
C LYS A 347 14.94 3.69 25.04
N VAL A 348 15.63 4.32 24.09
CA VAL A 348 16.30 3.67 22.95
C VAL A 348 17.80 3.76 23.12
N GLN A 349 18.31 4.97 23.36
CA GLN A 349 19.71 5.28 23.65
C GLN A 349 19.79 6.38 24.71
N GLU A 350 21.00 6.75 25.15
CA GLU A 350 21.19 7.79 26.15
C GLU A 350 20.62 9.15 25.72
N ASN A 351 20.49 9.39 24.42
CA ASN A 351 19.93 10.62 23.85
C ASN A 351 18.67 10.37 23.03
N SER A 352 17.97 9.27 23.22
CA SER A 352 16.76 9.00 22.45
C SER A 352 15.72 8.18 23.19
N ILE A 353 14.45 8.52 22.89
CA ILE A 353 13.28 7.80 23.38
C ILE A 353 12.42 7.36 22.19
N SER A 354 11.65 6.30 22.37
CA SER A 354 10.60 5.89 21.44
C SER A 354 9.27 5.77 22.14
N PHE A 355 8.19 6.00 21.39
CA PHE A 355 6.81 5.78 21.83
C PHE A 355 5.93 5.51 20.63
N THR A 356 4.70 5.08 20.88
CA THR A 356 3.68 4.85 19.85
C THR A 356 2.57 5.88 20.01
N LEU A 357 2.14 6.47 18.90
CA LEU A 357 0.92 7.27 18.83
C LEU A 357 -0.26 6.31 18.54
N SER A 358 -1.20 6.24 19.45
CA SER A 358 -2.39 5.40 19.31
C SER A 358 -3.57 6.27 18.98
N ASP A 359 -4.22 5.98 17.88
CA ASP A 359 -5.41 6.68 17.42
C ASP A 359 -6.37 5.72 16.73
N ASP A 360 -7.68 5.93 16.92
CA ASP A 360 -8.71 5.07 16.33
C ASP A 360 -8.88 5.30 14.83
N SER A 361 -8.51 6.49 14.32
CA SER A 361 -8.47 6.80 12.89
C SER A 361 -7.30 6.15 12.15
N GLY A 362 -6.29 5.72 12.89
CA GLY A 362 -5.12 4.99 12.40
C GLY A 362 -3.97 5.86 11.90
N ASN A 363 -4.20 7.09 11.46
CA ASN A 363 -3.17 8.00 10.97
C ASN A 363 -3.00 9.22 11.88
N VAL A 364 -1.77 9.70 12.01
CA VAL A 364 -1.44 10.87 12.82
C VAL A 364 -0.66 11.87 11.99
N ILE A 365 -1.14 13.13 11.96
CA ILE A 365 -0.52 14.25 11.24
C ILE A 365 0.44 15.01 12.15
N GLY A 366 1.56 15.45 11.59
CA GLY A 366 2.55 16.29 12.28
C GLY A 366 3.53 15.54 13.16
N ALA A 367 3.44 14.22 13.22
CA ALA A 367 4.32 13.36 14.01
C ALA A 367 5.77 13.30 13.50
N ASP A 368 5.99 13.68 12.25
CA ASP A 368 7.30 13.72 11.56
C ASP A 368 8.13 14.98 11.84
N LYS A 369 7.60 15.95 12.59
CA LYS A 369 8.23 17.25 12.81
C LYS A 369 8.81 17.37 14.21
N ALA A 370 10.13 17.52 14.31
CA ALA A 370 10.85 17.67 15.58
C ALA A 370 10.35 18.87 16.41
N ALA A 371 9.96 19.96 15.76
CA ALA A 371 9.45 21.17 16.41
C ALA A 371 8.10 20.96 17.15
N ASN A 372 7.42 19.85 16.86
CA ASN A 372 6.14 19.54 17.51
C ASN A 372 6.31 18.83 18.87
N TYR A 373 7.52 18.53 19.29
CA TYR A 373 7.80 17.82 20.54
C TYR A 373 8.57 18.69 21.51
N ILE A 374 8.11 18.75 22.74
CA ILE A 374 8.75 19.44 23.84
C ILE A 374 8.97 18.44 24.97
N VAL A 375 10.22 18.20 25.33
CA VAL A 375 10.58 17.39 26.50
C VAL A 375 11.24 18.25 27.56
N LYS A 376 10.69 18.21 28.76
CA LYS A 376 11.20 18.95 29.92
C LYS A 376 11.56 17.99 31.04
N THR A 377 12.59 18.34 31.83
CA THR A 377 12.79 17.70 33.12
C THR A 377 11.62 18.06 34.04
N LYS A 378 11.00 17.07 34.67
CA LYS A 378 9.89 17.29 35.59
C LYS A 378 10.37 17.89 36.89
N THR A 379 9.82 19.05 37.26
CA THR A 379 10.08 19.74 38.51
C THR A 379 8.76 20.15 39.16
N GLU A 380 8.78 20.42 40.48
CA GLU A 380 7.57 20.86 41.19
C GLU A 380 7.04 22.22 40.69
N LYS A 381 7.88 23.05 40.10
CA LYS A 381 7.54 24.41 39.64
C LYS A 381 7.38 24.55 38.13
N ASP A 382 7.43 23.45 37.38
CA ASP A 382 7.43 23.43 35.89
C ASP A 382 8.51 24.35 35.25
N ASP A 383 9.61 24.60 35.97
CA ASP A 383 10.76 25.36 35.51
C ASP A 383 11.93 24.48 35.02
N GLY A 384 11.61 23.21 34.71
CA GLY A 384 12.58 22.21 34.30
C GLY A 384 13.28 22.54 32.98
N LYS A 385 14.51 22.06 32.82
CA LYS A 385 15.30 22.20 31.59
C LYS A 385 14.52 21.62 30.40
N ILE A 386 14.42 22.38 29.30
CA ILE A 386 13.92 21.91 28.01
C ILE A 386 15.06 21.22 27.29
N TRP A 387 14.80 19.99 26.84
CA TRP A 387 15.73 19.18 26.07
C TRP A 387 15.42 19.32 24.58
N LYS A 388 16.38 19.82 23.81
CA LYS A 388 16.20 20.13 22.41
C LYS A 388 16.17 18.84 21.58
N VAL A 389 15.09 18.64 20.88
CA VAL A 389 14.92 17.53 19.91
C VAL A 389 15.70 17.89 18.65
N SER A 390 16.73 17.12 18.32
CA SER A 390 17.55 17.28 17.13
C SER A 390 17.03 16.51 15.92
N GLY A 391 16.24 15.45 16.16
CA GLY A 391 15.68 14.63 15.10
C GLY A 391 14.46 13.85 15.54
N VAL A 392 13.62 13.54 14.56
CA VAL A 392 12.47 12.66 14.72
C VAL A 392 12.44 11.63 13.60
N ASN A 393 12.17 10.39 13.95
CA ASN A 393 11.89 9.33 12.98
C ASN A 393 10.49 8.79 13.29
N TYR A 394 9.55 9.04 12.37
CA TYR A 394 8.17 8.60 12.46
C TYR A 394 7.89 7.53 11.43
N ASN A 395 7.40 6.38 11.88
CA ASN A 395 6.93 5.30 11.02
C ASN A 395 5.39 5.29 11.03
N SER A 396 4.77 5.66 9.91
CA SER A 396 3.33 5.74 9.77
C SER A 396 2.62 4.38 9.70
N VAL A 397 3.35 3.27 9.57
CA VAL A 397 2.74 1.93 9.51
C VAL A 397 2.33 1.42 10.89
N ASP A 398 3.18 1.68 11.89
CA ASP A 398 2.96 1.29 13.28
C ASP A 398 2.81 2.51 14.23
N ASN A 399 2.74 3.71 13.66
CA ASN A 399 2.67 4.99 14.36
C ASN A 399 3.77 5.18 15.43
N LYS A 400 4.91 4.57 15.20
CA LYS A 400 6.04 4.64 16.12
C LYS A 400 6.89 5.87 15.86
N VAL A 401 7.18 6.62 16.93
CA VAL A 401 8.04 7.80 16.93
C VAL A 401 9.32 7.48 17.70
N VAL A 402 10.45 7.92 17.15
CA VAL A 402 11.73 7.96 17.87
C VAL A 402 12.22 9.40 17.88
N LEU A 403 12.37 9.98 19.05
CA LEU A 403 12.97 11.30 19.24
C LEU A 403 14.44 11.16 19.61
N THR A 404 15.28 11.95 18.95
CA THR A 404 16.70 12.09 19.26
C THR A 404 16.95 13.50 19.79
N PHE A 405 17.70 13.62 20.86
CA PHE A 405 18.06 14.89 21.52
C PHE A 405 19.47 15.30 21.15
N GLU A 406 19.75 16.61 21.23
CA GLU A 406 21.10 17.13 21.00
C GLU A 406 22.09 16.67 22.12
N GLU A 407 21.58 16.47 23.33
CA GLU A 407 22.34 16.04 24.48
C GLU A 407 21.78 14.74 25.05
N SER A 408 22.60 13.94 25.72
CA SER A 408 22.15 12.75 26.44
C SER A 408 21.31 13.13 27.64
N LEU A 409 20.22 12.41 27.86
CA LEU A 409 19.32 12.61 28.99
C LEU A 409 19.97 12.08 30.29
N TYR A 410 19.72 12.75 31.40
CA TYR A 410 20.12 12.27 32.72
C TYR A 410 19.06 11.31 33.28
N THR A 411 19.43 10.56 34.32
CA THR A 411 18.49 9.78 35.11
C THR A 411 17.52 10.72 35.82
N GLY A 412 16.22 10.54 35.63
CA GLY A 412 15.20 11.39 36.25
C GLY A 412 13.83 11.26 35.58
N ASP A 413 12.93 12.13 36.02
CA ASP A 413 11.56 12.19 35.50
C ASP A 413 11.43 13.36 34.52
N TYR A 414 10.62 13.11 33.46
CA TYR A 414 10.43 14.01 32.34
C TYR A 414 8.96 14.14 31.99
N THR A 415 8.61 15.25 31.35
CA THR A 415 7.30 15.47 30.73
C THR A 415 7.48 15.68 29.24
N LEU A 416 6.80 14.88 28.45
CA LEU A 416 6.67 15.02 26.99
C LEU A 416 5.36 15.71 26.67
N SER A 417 5.42 16.84 25.98
CA SER A 417 4.28 17.57 25.44
C SER A 417 4.38 17.66 23.94
N CYS A 418 3.23 17.68 23.26
CA CYS A 418 3.16 17.75 21.81
C CYS A 418 2.38 18.99 21.37
N ASN A 419 2.84 19.62 20.27
CA ASN A 419 2.15 20.69 19.59
C ASN A 419 1.86 20.29 18.16
N ASN A 420 0.71 20.71 17.61
CA ASN A 420 0.36 20.49 16.21
C ASN A 420 0.44 19.01 15.76
N ILE A 421 0.25 18.08 16.67
CA ILE A 421 0.02 16.67 16.38
C ILE A 421 -1.48 16.45 16.52
N CYS A 422 -2.10 15.90 15.48
CA CYS A 422 -3.53 15.61 15.44
C CYS A 422 -3.78 14.31 14.66
N ASP A 423 -4.96 13.75 14.80
CA ASP A 423 -5.43 12.66 13.96
C ASP A 423 -5.61 13.13 12.49
N ASP A 424 -5.83 12.17 11.59
CA ASP A 424 -6.14 12.41 10.18
C ASP A 424 -7.67 12.48 9.96
N THR A 425 -8.41 12.89 10.98
CA THR A 425 -9.84 13.13 10.86
C THR A 425 -10.11 14.56 10.38
N GLN A 426 -11.34 14.81 9.97
CA GLN A 426 -11.74 16.12 9.46
C GLN A 426 -11.67 17.20 10.54
N GLU A 427 -11.95 16.85 11.79
CA GLU A 427 -11.90 17.77 12.95
C GLU A 427 -10.47 18.03 13.42
N GLN A 428 -9.52 17.16 13.01
CA GLN A 428 -8.11 17.23 13.43
C GLN A 428 -7.97 17.36 14.95
N ASN A 429 -8.46 16.34 15.68
CA ASN A 429 -8.38 16.33 17.13
C ASN A 429 -6.94 16.39 17.59
N LYS A 430 -6.59 17.47 18.30
CA LYS A 430 -5.21 17.76 18.67
C LYS A 430 -4.78 17.04 19.94
N LEU A 431 -3.60 16.45 19.90
CA LEU A 431 -2.93 15.92 21.07
C LEU A 431 -2.45 17.08 21.95
N THR A 432 -3.19 17.37 23.02
CA THR A 432 -2.88 18.45 23.99
C THR A 432 -2.41 17.94 25.34
N LYS A 433 -2.58 16.62 25.58
CA LYS A 433 -2.18 15.96 26.82
C LYS A 433 -0.65 15.85 26.92
N SER A 434 -0.14 16.10 28.09
CA SER A 434 1.28 15.85 28.41
C SER A 434 1.45 14.51 29.08
N TYR A 435 2.59 13.86 28.86
CA TYR A 435 2.90 12.52 29.34
C TYR A 435 4.18 12.51 30.15
N ASP A 436 4.07 12.03 31.36
CA ASP A 436 5.22 11.87 32.27
C ASP A 436 5.88 10.52 32.03
N PHE A 437 7.18 10.47 32.06
CA PHE A 437 7.97 9.26 31.96
C PHE A 437 9.27 9.36 32.76
N SER A 438 9.78 8.24 33.25
CA SER A 438 11.06 8.13 33.89
C SER A 438 12.11 7.63 32.90
N PHE A 439 13.31 8.15 32.98
CA PHE A 439 14.43 7.79 32.10
C PHE A 439 15.65 7.42 32.95
N GLU A 440 16.23 6.25 32.71
CA GLU A 440 17.49 5.84 33.30
C GLU A 440 18.61 6.19 32.31
N GLY A 441 19.27 7.32 32.55
CA GLY A 441 20.31 7.88 31.70
C GLY A 441 21.63 8.08 32.42
N LEU A 442 22.34 9.13 32.04
CA LEU A 442 23.60 9.51 32.68
C LEU A 442 23.36 10.03 34.10
N ASP A 443 24.33 9.82 34.98
CA ASP A 443 24.33 10.42 36.31
C ASP A 443 24.77 11.90 36.22
N GLU A 444 23.81 12.81 36.40
CA GLU A 444 24.04 14.26 36.30
C GLU A 444 25.18 14.74 37.17
N GLY A 445 25.29 14.18 38.40
CA GLY A 445 26.37 14.55 39.35
C GLY A 445 27.74 14.15 38.83
N LYS A 446 27.85 12.97 38.22
CA LYS A 446 29.12 12.51 37.64
C LYS A 446 29.50 13.30 36.38
N GLU A 447 28.51 13.61 35.53
CA GLU A 447 28.77 14.39 34.31
C GLU A 447 29.16 15.84 34.65
N LYS A 448 28.45 16.51 35.56
CA LYS A 448 28.87 17.84 36.06
C LYS A 448 30.26 17.83 36.66
N THR A 449 30.61 16.75 37.35
CA THR A 449 31.96 16.58 37.90
C THR A 449 33.00 16.41 36.79
N LYS A 450 32.69 15.66 35.73
CA LYS A 450 33.58 15.52 34.57
C LYS A 450 33.76 16.84 33.83
N GLU A 451 32.68 17.60 33.60
CA GLU A 451 32.75 18.93 32.97
C GLU A 451 33.54 19.92 33.85
N PHE A 452 33.31 19.89 35.13
CA PHE A 452 34.10 20.71 36.09
C PHE A 452 35.57 20.34 36.00
N VAL A 453 35.93 19.08 36.09
CA VAL A 453 37.30 18.61 35.95
C VAL A 453 37.87 19.00 34.59
N LYS A 454 37.12 18.84 33.50
CA LYS A 454 37.53 19.21 32.13
C LYS A 454 37.74 20.72 31.96
N SER A 455 36.91 21.56 32.60
CA SER A 455 37.00 23.01 32.52
C SER A 455 38.08 23.59 33.43
N TYR A 456 38.37 22.95 34.56
CA TYR A 456 39.27 23.47 35.58
C TYR A 456 40.53 22.62 35.82
N TRP A 457 40.79 21.56 34.99
CA TRP A 457 41.98 20.72 35.10
C TRP A 457 43.28 21.52 35.03
N TRP A 458 43.30 22.63 34.30
CA TRP A 458 44.43 23.53 34.21
C TRP A 458 44.75 24.22 35.54
N ILE A 459 43.74 24.43 36.40
CA ILE A 459 43.97 24.92 37.78
C ILE A 459 44.73 23.85 38.59
N ALA A 460 44.31 22.58 38.43
CA ALA A 460 45.02 21.45 39.04
C ALA A 460 46.47 21.36 38.54
N VAL A 461 46.70 21.65 37.27
CA VAL A 461 48.06 21.72 36.68
C VAL A 461 48.83 22.89 37.23
N ILE A 462 48.23 24.09 37.41
CA ILE A 462 48.88 25.23 38.03
C ILE A 462 49.24 24.94 39.50
N VAL A 463 48.30 24.37 40.25
CA VAL A 463 48.54 23.95 41.63
C VAL A 463 49.67 22.91 41.70
N LEU A 464 49.66 21.94 40.78
CA LEU A 464 50.72 20.94 40.69
C LEU A 464 52.06 21.56 40.32
N VAL A 465 52.11 22.53 39.41
CA VAL A 465 53.32 23.27 39.05
C VAL A 465 53.84 24.11 40.22
N VAL A 466 52.92 24.74 40.95
CA VAL A 466 53.31 25.49 42.18
C VAL A 466 53.81 24.56 43.29
N VAL A 467 53.15 23.40 43.46
CA VAL A 467 53.59 22.37 44.41
C VAL A 467 54.93 21.76 43.96
N ILE A 468 55.10 21.46 42.66
CA ILE A 468 56.40 21.01 42.14
C ILE A 468 57.45 22.10 42.27
N GLY A 469 57.11 23.38 42.04
CA GLY A 469 57.99 24.50 42.26
C GLY A 469 58.41 24.60 43.70
N LEU A 470 57.47 24.41 44.64
CA LEU A 470 57.79 24.36 46.07
C LEU A 470 58.63 23.12 46.46
N ILE A 471 58.31 21.97 45.86
CA ILE A 471 59.09 20.72 46.04
C ILE A 471 60.46 20.84 45.37
N VAL A 472 60.58 21.48 44.20
CA VAL A 472 61.88 21.77 43.55
C VAL A 472 62.70 22.73 44.43
N VAL A 473 62.09 23.77 45.05
CA VAL A 473 62.75 24.64 46.01
C VAL A 473 63.21 23.84 47.24
N ILE A 474 62.46 22.81 47.64
CA ILE A 474 62.85 21.93 48.78
C ILE A 474 63.90 20.90 48.29
N ILE A 475 63.85 20.39 47.02
CA ILE A 475 64.78 19.38 46.50
C ILE A 475 66.05 19.96 45.95
N VAL A 476 66.09 21.23 45.47
CA VAL A 476 67.33 21.93 45.10
C VAL A 476 68.26 22.08 46.34
N LYS A 477 67.75 21.80 47.56
CA LYS A 477 68.55 21.60 48.76
C LYS A 477 69.00 20.16 49.03
N LYS A 478 68.62 19.14 48.13
CA LYS A 478 69.13 17.76 48.24
C LYS A 478 69.30 17.11 46.82
N LYS A 479 70.44 16.44 46.64
CA LYS A 479 71.06 15.89 45.46
C LYS A 479 70.20 14.84 44.67
N PRO A 480 70.55 14.50 43.36
CA PRO A 480 69.64 13.98 42.34
C PRO A 480 69.60 12.45 42.31
N GLY A 481 68.46 11.94 41.87
CA GLY A 481 68.20 10.49 41.52
C GLY A 481 67.20 10.34 40.42
N LYS A 482 67.57 9.58 39.45
CA LYS A 482 67.04 9.01 38.22
C LYS A 482 65.59 9.30 37.74
N VAL A 483 65.51 9.65 36.45
CA VAL A 483 64.36 9.83 35.59
C VAL A 483 63.83 8.46 35.12
N ILE A 484 62.50 8.28 35.11
CA ILE A 484 61.78 7.21 34.39
C ILE A 484 60.92 7.90 33.32
N GLU A 485 61.17 7.56 32.07
CA GLU A 485 60.39 7.96 30.90
C GLU A 485 59.08 7.14 30.82
N VAL A 486 57.94 7.78 30.60
CA VAL A 486 56.65 7.19 30.31
C VAL A 486 56.22 7.63 28.92
N ASP A 487 55.94 6.66 28.05
CA ASP A 487 55.59 6.79 26.64
C ASP A 487 54.17 7.38 26.45
N PRO A 488 53.98 8.38 25.57
CA PRO A 488 52.69 9.06 25.38
C PRO A 488 51.67 8.31 24.50
N THR A 489 51.93 7.11 24.06
CA THR A 489 51.11 6.42 23.00
C THR A 489 49.94 5.60 23.52
N ASP A 490 49.61 5.62 24.80
CA ASP A 490 48.54 4.75 25.36
C ASP A 490 47.17 5.44 25.56
N MET A 491 46.93 6.61 24.94
CA MET A 491 45.70 7.39 25.12
C MET A 491 44.73 7.42 23.91
N LEU A 492 44.92 6.60 22.90
CA LEU A 492 44.01 6.56 21.75
C LEU A 492 43.70 5.11 21.34
N LYS A 493 43.04 4.36 22.22
CA LYS A 493 42.27 3.19 21.74
C LYS A 493 40.92 3.68 21.30
N ALA A 494 40.68 3.67 20.01
CA ALA A 494 39.36 3.87 19.42
C ALA A 494 38.41 2.76 19.92
N ASP A 495 37.25 3.13 20.43
CA ASP A 495 36.22 2.17 20.80
C ASP A 495 35.73 1.47 19.53
N THR A 496 35.94 0.17 19.45
CA THR A 496 35.45 -0.68 18.40
C THR A 496 34.03 -1.16 18.75
N LYS A 497 33.11 -1.12 17.78
CA LYS A 497 31.79 -1.74 17.92
C LYS A 497 31.67 -2.93 16.98
N LEU A 498 31.14 -4.03 17.50
CA LEU A 498 30.74 -5.17 16.69
C LEU A 498 29.37 -4.90 16.11
N ILE A 499 29.27 -4.85 14.78
CA ILE A 499 28.01 -4.77 14.03
C ILE A 499 27.83 -6.03 13.20
N ARG A 500 26.60 -6.49 13.05
CA ARG A 500 26.23 -7.57 12.15
C ARG A 500 25.28 -7.05 11.08
N LEU A 501 25.54 -7.44 9.85
CA LEU A 501 24.66 -7.19 8.73
C LEU A 501 24.15 -8.53 8.18
N THR A 502 22.84 -8.71 8.19
CA THR A 502 22.19 -9.78 7.44
C THR A 502 22.03 -9.31 6.00
N ILE A 503 22.82 -9.83 5.09
CA ILE A 503 22.91 -9.41 3.70
C ILE A 503 22.09 -10.37 2.84
N THR A 504 21.15 -9.83 2.03
CA THR A 504 20.48 -10.58 0.97
C THR A 504 20.98 -10.06 -0.36
N ASP A 505 21.68 -10.89 -1.11
CA ASP A 505 22.25 -10.55 -2.40
C ASP A 505 21.22 -10.64 -3.55
N ARG A 506 21.61 -10.21 -4.75
CA ARG A 506 20.76 -10.24 -5.96
C ARG A 506 20.22 -11.62 -6.33
N ALA A 507 20.85 -12.69 -5.87
CA ALA A 507 20.44 -14.08 -6.10
C ALA A 507 19.46 -14.57 -5.02
N GLY A 508 19.20 -13.78 -3.99
CA GLY A 508 18.40 -14.13 -2.84
C GLY A 508 19.17 -14.96 -1.79
N THR A 509 20.49 -15.01 -1.88
CA THR A 509 21.32 -15.68 -0.90
C THR A 509 21.44 -14.81 0.34
N ILE A 510 21.16 -15.37 1.50
CA ILE A 510 21.24 -14.68 2.79
C ILE A 510 22.55 -15.06 3.48
N LYS A 511 23.27 -14.05 3.95
CA LYS A 511 24.51 -14.20 4.72
C LYS A 511 24.52 -13.24 5.90
N ASP A 512 24.88 -13.73 7.07
CA ASP A 512 25.23 -12.90 8.21
C ASP A 512 26.72 -12.63 8.21
N VAL A 513 27.08 -11.38 8.30
CA VAL A 513 28.48 -10.98 8.34
C VAL A 513 28.68 -10.01 9.51
N GLU A 514 29.65 -10.32 10.32
CA GLU A 514 30.00 -9.54 11.51
C GLU A 514 31.29 -8.78 11.25
N TRP A 515 31.30 -7.49 11.64
CA TRP A 515 32.46 -6.64 11.57
C TRP A 515 32.72 -5.94 12.90
N ASN A 516 33.95 -6.03 13.31
CA ASN A 516 34.44 -5.16 14.36
C ASN A 516 34.90 -3.86 13.71
N VAL A 517 34.05 -2.84 13.76
CA VAL A 517 34.26 -1.58 13.03
C VAL A 517 34.93 -0.56 13.92
N GLU A 518 36.09 -0.11 13.47
CA GLU A 518 36.81 1.04 14.03
C GLU A 518 36.64 2.23 13.03
N GLY A 519 35.72 3.13 13.35
CA GLY A 519 35.45 4.32 12.54
C GLY A 519 34.39 4.12 11.46
N SER A 520 34.76 3.68 10.24
CA SER A 520 33.87 3.70 9.07
C SER A 520 33.89 2.39 8.30
N LEU A 521 32.70 1.91 7.90
CA LEU A 521 32.50 0.73 7.05
C LEU A 521 31.96 1.18 5.69
N PHE A 522 32.75 1.04 4.63
CA PHE A 522 32.36 1.40 3.26
C PHE A 522 31.75 0.23 2.52
N VAL A 523 30.64 0.48 1.82
CA VAL A 523 29.92 -0.49 0.99
C VAL A 523 29.83 0.03 -0.44
N GLY A 524 30.12 -0.80 -1.43
CA GLY A 524 30.06 -0.41 -2.84
C GLY A 524 30.55 -1.47 -3.80
N ARG A 525 30.79 -1.07 -5.05
CA ARG A 525 31.25 -1.94 -6.14
C ARG A 525 32.77 -2.02 -6.27
N SER A 526 33.52 -1.27 -5.48
CA SER A 526 34.98 -1.32 -5.50
C SER A 526 35.50 -2.38 -4.53
N GLU A 527 36.49 -3.17 -4.94
CA GLU A 527 37.21 -4.09 -4.05
C GLU A 527 37.92 -3.39 -2.87
N MET A 528 38.05 -2.05 -2.94
CA MET A 528 38.57 -1.24 -1.86
C MET A 528 37.53 -0.98 -0.73
N CYS A 529 36.26 -1.32 -0.92
CA CYS A 529 35.24 -1.23 0.10
C CYS A 529 35.36 -2.39 1.07
N ASN A 530 35.00 -2.17 2.34
CA ASN A 530 34.95 -3.22 3.35
C ASN A 530 33.97 -4.34 2.97
N ILE A 531 32.86 -3.94 2.32
CA ILE A 531 31.88 -4.85 1.75
C ILE A 531 31.72 -4.46 0.28
N PHE A 532 32.09 -5.36 -0.62
CA PHE A 532 31.94 -5.12 -2.03
C PHE A 532 31.05 -6.16 -2.71
N PHE A 533 30.34 -5.71 -3.74
CA PHE A 533 29.51 -6.55 -4.61
C PHE A 533 29.78 -6.19 -6.06
N ASP A 534 29.91 -7.17 -6.93
CA ASP A 534 29.96 -6.98 -8.37
C ASP A 534 28.54 -6.73 -8.92
N ASP A 535 27.95 -5.59 -8.53
CA ASP A 535 26.68 -5.09 -9.04
C ASP A 535 26.89 -3.72 -9.71
N GLU A 536 26.62 -3.63 -11.00
CA GLU A 536 26.73 -2.39 -11.78
C GLU A 536 25.81 -1.26 -11.31
N ARG A 537 24.77 -1.59 -10.51
CA ARG A 537 23.87 -0.63 -9.87
C ARG A 537 24.43 0.00 -8.61
N LEU A 538 25.51 -0.57 -8.07
CA LEU A 538 26.24 0.04 -6.97
C LEU A 538 27.32 1.00 -7.51
N SER A 539 27.46 2.16 -6.91
CA SER A 539 28.60 3.06 -7.13
C SER A 539 29.89 2.45 -6.58
N LYS A 540 31.06 2.91 -7.00
CA LYS A 540 32.36 2.41 -6.50
C LYS A 540 32.43 2.44 -4.97
N GLN A 541 32.06 3.53 -4.38
CA GLN A 541 31.69 3.67 -2.98
C GLN A 541 30.23 4.15 -3.00
N HIS A 542 29.32 3.40 -2.40
CA HIS A 542 27.88 3.68 -2.51
C HIS A 542 27.37 4.35 -1.25
N PHE A 543 27.66 3.78 -0.12
CA PHE A 543 27.35 4.36 1.19
C PHE A 543 28.41 3.98 2.23
N VAL A 544 28.41 4.69 3.34
CA VAL A 544 29.27 4.43 4.51
C VAL A 544 28.42 4.27 5.76
N ILE A 545 28.79 3.32 6.61
CA ILE A 545 28.29 3.23 7.98
C ILE A 545 29.41 3.72 8.89
N GLU A 546 29.19 4.85 9.57
CA GLU A 546 30.11 5.38 10.55
C GLU A 546 29.72 4.96 11.96
N VAL A 547 30.69 4.45 12.68
CA VAL A 547 30.54 4.02 14.07
C VAL A 547 31.15 5.07 14.99
N THR A 548 30.33 5.57 15.90
CA THR A 548 30.73 6.46 16.96
C THR A 548 30.53 5.81 18.32
N LYS A 549 31.05 6.41 19.39
CA LYS A 549 30.80 5.92 20.76
C LYS A 549 29.32 5.80 21.09
N MET A 550 28.48 6.63 20.49
CA MET A 550 27.07 6.79 20.85
C MET A 550 26.13 6.01 19.93
N ALA A 551 26.41 5.98 18.63
CA ALA A 551 25.50 5.42 17.61
C ALA A 551 26.22 5.05 16.32
N CYS A 552 25.53 4.33 15.46
CA CYS A 552 25.94 4.09 14.07
C CYS A 552 25.13 4.98 13.14
N TYR A 553 25.79 5.52 12.12
CA TYR A 553 25.16 6.41 11.15
C TYR A 553 25.41 5.89 9.74
N ILE A 554 24.43 6.05 8.85
CA ILE A 554 24.60 5.80 7.43
C ILE A 554 24.59 7.10 6.65
N GLU A 555 25.43 7.18 5.64
CA GLU A 555 25.50 8.30 4.71
C GLU A 555 25.65 7.76 3.28
N ASP A 556 24.85 8.28 2.36
CA ASP A 556 24.97 7.99 0.93
C ASP A 556 26.10 8.81 0.34
N LEU A 557 27.04 8.16 -0.33
CA LEU A 557 28.23 8.79 -0.90
C LEU A 557 27.97 9.30 -2.34
N GLU A 558 26.91 10.08 -2.52
CA GLU A 558 26.45 10.60 -3.82
C GLU A 558 26.27 9.49 -4.85
N SER A 559 25.66 8.38 -4.40
CA SER A 559 25.51 7.20 -5.23
C SER A 559 24.53 7.44 -6.39
N THR A 560 24.78 6.82 -7.54
CA THR A 560 23.99 7.02 -8.77
C THR A 560 22.52 6.61 -8.57
N ASN A 561 22.25 5.52 -7.85
CA ASN A 561 20.91 4.98 -7.65
C ASN A 561 20.32 5.30 -6.27
N GLY A 562 21.13 5.87 -5.37
CA GLY A 562 20.72 6.22 -4.00
C GLY A 562 20.70 5.03 -3.04
N THR A 563 20.89 5.35 -1.77
CA THR A 563 20.74 4.43 -0.63
C THR A 563 19.39 4.68 0.02
N PHE A 564 18.71 3.62 0.45
CA PHE A 564 17.41 3.72 1.11
C PHE A 564 17.45 2.98 2.43
N VAL A 565 16.86 3.57 3.48
CA VAL A 565 16.67 2.91 4.77
C VAL A 565 15.17 2.82 5.05
N ASN A 566 14.65 1.61 5.19
CA ASN A 566 13.22 1.31 5.32
C ASN A 566 12.38 1.94 4.19
N GLY A 567 12.92 1.92 2.96
CA GLY A 567 12.28 2.49 1.77
C GLY A 567 12.42 4.01 1.61
N VAL A 568 12.99 4.72 2.60
CA VAL A 568 13.20 6.18 2.54
C VAL A 568 14.63 6.48 2.06
N LYS A 569 14.75 7.34 1.05
CA LYS A 569 16.05 7.72 0.49
C LYS A 569 16.89 8.47 1.52
N VAL A 570 18.15 8.08 1.67
CA VAL A 570 19.14 8.76 2.50
C VAL A 570 19.65 10.00 1.74
N THR A 571 19.27 11.19 2.18
CA THR A 571 19.68 12.48 1.59
C THR A 571 20.67 13.24 2.47
N SER A 572 20.88 12.79 3.68
CA SER A 572 21.85 13.30 4.65
C SER A 572 22.21 12.17 5.61
N LYS A 573 23.29 12.38 6.37
CA LYS A 573 23.73 11.42 7.40
C LYS A 573 22.60 11.09 8.36
N ARG A 574 22.28 9.81 8.50
CA ARG A 574 21.15 9.28 9.27
C ARG A 574 21.61 8.23 10.26
N MET A 575 21.05 8.26 11.47
CA MET A 575 21.29 7.23 12.48
C MET A 575 20.61 5.92 12.07
N LEU A 576 21.32 4.80 12.22
CA LEU A 576 20.81 3.44 12.07
C LEU A 576 20.33 2.89 13.41
N LEU A 577 19.20 2.22 13.37
CA LEU A 577 18.58 1.51 14.48
C LEU A 577 18.64 0.00 14.26
N GLU A 578 18.54 -0.75 15.37
CA GLU A 578 18.42 -2.21 15.32
C GLU A 578 17.28 -2.64 14.40
N GLY A 579 17.58 -3.53 13.46
CA GLY A 579 16.62 -4.05 12.50
C GLY A 579 16.37 -3.15 11.26
N ASP A 580 17.05 -2.00 11.13
CA ASP A 580 16.91 -1.14 9.96
C ASP A 580 17.28 -1.88 8.67
N LYS A 581 16.38 -1.82 7.68
CA LYS A 581 16.57 -2.43 6.37
C LYS A 581 17.17 -1.41 5.40
N ILE A 582 18.43 -1.60 5.02
CA ILE A 582 19.16 -0.79 4.05
C ILE A 582 19.02 -1.43 2.68
N THR A 583 18.71 -0.65 1.65
CA THR A 583 18.66 -1.11 0.26
C THR A 583 19.56 -0.22 -0.60
N ALA A 584 20.46 -0.83 -1.36
CA ALA A 584 21.37 -0.18 -2.28
C ALA A 584 21.61 -1.08 -3.50
N GLY A 585 21.39 -0.55 -4.71
CA GLY A 585 21.44 -1.37 -5.92
C GLY A 585 20.39 -2.48 -5.91
N ARG A 586 20.86 -3.73 -5.94
CA ARG A 586 20.01 -4.94 -5.81
C ARG A 586 20.19 -5.64 -4.46
N GLU A 587 21.03 -5.09 -3.61
CA GLU A 587 21.41 -5.68 -2.34
C GLU A 587 20.54 -5.12 -1.22
N THR A 588 20.24 -5.96 -0.24
CA THR A 588 19.51 -5.58 0.96
C THR A 588 20.31 -6.01 2.19
N PHE A 589 20.36 -5.12 3.18
CA PHE A 589 21.06 -5.34 4.44
C PHE A 589 20.10 -5.11 5.59
N VAL A 590 20.07 -5.97 6.57
CA VAL A 590 19.43 -5.70 7.86
C VAL A 590 20.54 -5.42 8.87
N PHE A 591 20.45 -4.27 9.50
CA PHE A 591 21.47 -3.77 10.43
C PHE A 591 21.21 -4.23 11.87
N HIS A 592 22.24 -4.74 12.52
CA HIS A 592 22.21 -5.18 13.92
C HIS A 592 23.40 -4.64 14.71
N VAL A 593 23.15 -4.14 15.92
CA VAL A 593 24.18 -3.75 16.88
C VAL A 593 24.38 -4.89 17.88
N MET A 594 25.56 -5.45 17.93
CA MET A 594 25.90 -6.46 18.92
C MET A 594 26.39 -5.78 20.21
N ASN A 595 25.71 -6.04 21.30
CA ASN A 595 26.19 -5.64 22.63
C ASN A 595 27.19 -6.68 23.16
N ASP A 596 28.19 -6.24 23.95
CA ASP A 596 29.26 -7.10 24.49
C ASP A 596 28.78 -8.35 25.24
N SER A 597 27.50 -8.44 25.59
CA SER A 597 26.89 -9.62 26.23
C SER A 597 26.46 -10.74 25.27
N GLN A 598 26.52 -10.54 23.95
CA GLN A 598 26.11 -11.52 22.92
C GLN A 598 27.28 -12.10 22.11
N ALA A 599 28.51 -11.69 22.41
CA ALA A 599 29.72 -12.17 21.73
C ALA A 599 30.31 -13.46 22.31
N ALA A 600 29.58 -14.17 23.20
CA ALA A 600 30.06 -15.37 23.93
C ALA A 600 29.10 -16.55 23.85
N GLU A 601 28.37 -16.74 22.71
CA GLU A 601 27.69 -17.99 22.37
C GLU A 601 28.13 -18.53 21.01
#